data_eb7f4e91fb4da95187999a099b9fb67e
#
_entry.id   eb7f4e91fb4da95187999a099b9fb67e
#
_cell.length_a   1.000
_cell.length_b   1.000
_cell.length_c   1.000
_cell.angle_alpha   90.00
_cell.angle_beta   90.00
_cell.angle_gamma   90.00
#
_symmetry.space_group_name_H-M   'P 1'
#
loop_
_entity.id
_entity.type
_entity.pdbx_description
1 polymer ?
#
loop_
_entity_poly.entity_id
_entity_poly.type
_entity_poly.pdbx_seq_one_letter_code
_entity_poly.pdbx_strand_id
1 'polypeptide(L)'
;MTMTRRVLISLAAAAAFVAGAAQAQSKEVTFAHQDMLVPLRTVMESGELEKATGYKINWRMFGGGGDVIKAMASGDVQIGEAGSSPIVAAASQGQDIKLFWILDDIADAEALIVRNGSGINSVKDLKGKKVATPFVSTAHYQLMAVMKTEGVDAKGVNVMNMRPP
;
A
#
# COMPACT_ATOMS: atom_id res chain seq x y z
N MET A 1 -5.33 -37.44 52.95
CA MET A 1 -5.06 -36.89 51.59
C MET A 1 -3.73 -36.17 51.66
N THR A 2 -2.67 -36.77 51.14
CA THR A 2 -1.28 -36.34 51.31
C THR A 2 -0.98 -35.02 50.55
N MET A 3 -0.12 -34.21 51.12
CA MET A 3 0.30 -32.87 50.68
C MET A 3 0.71 -32.87 49.17
N THR A 4 1.29 -33.96 48.70
CA THR A 4 1.71 -34.19 47.29
C THR A 4 0.55 -34.13 46.28
N ARG A 5 -0.64 -34.63 46.68
CA ARG A 5 -1.82 -34.66 45.77
C ARG A 5 -2.46 -33.28 45.59
N ARG A 6 -2.36 -32.41 46.60
CA ARG A 6 -2.84 -31.01 46.56
C ARG A 6 -1.94 -30.15 45.66
N VAL A 7 -0.61 -30.36 45.73
CA VAL A 7 0.36 -29.64 44.90
C VAL A 7 0.21 -30.01 43.43
N LEU A 8 -0.02 -31.28 43.10
CA LEU A 8 -0.24 -31.72 41.71
C LEU A 8 -1.52 -31.18 41.08
N ILE A 9 -2.60 -31.07 41.88
CA ILE A 9 -3.87 -30.50 41.41
C ILE A 9 -3.73 -29.01 41.17
N SER A 10 -2.97 -28.29 42.00
CA SER A 10 -2.72 -26.85 41.84
C SER A 10 -1.84 -26.55 40.63
N LEU A 11 -0.85 -27.38 40.34
CA LEU A 11 -0.03 -27.24 39.13
C LEU A 11 -0.83 -27.52 37.82
N ALA A 12 -1.72 -28.52 37.86
CA ALA A 12 -2.56 -28.85 36.70
C ALA A 12 -3.59 -27.73 36.41
N ALA A 13 -4.17 -27.11 37.45
CA ALA A 13 -5.07 -25.97 37.32
C ALA A 13 -4.36 -24.71 36.76
N ALA A 14 -3.13 -24.45 37.21
CA ALA A 14 -2.33 -23.34 36.71
C ALA A 14 -1.92 -23.53 35.23
N ALA A 15 -1.56 -24.76 34.82
CA ALA A 15 -1.22 -25.08 33.45
C ALA A 15 -2.44 -24.96 32.50
N ALA A 16 -3.66 -25.27 32.96
CA ALA A 16 -4.88 -25.10 32.17
C ALA A 16 -5.24 -23.62 31.96
N PHE A 17 -4.94 -22.74 32.91
CA PHE A 17 -5.16 -21.30 32.76
C PHE A 17 -4.19 -20.65 31.80
N VAL A 18 -2.94 -21.10 31.72
CA VAL A 18 -1.93 -20.58 30.78
C VAL A 18 -2.23 -21.04 29.33
N ALA A 19 -2.76 -22.25 29.15
CA ALA A 19 -3.15 -22.76 27.84
C ALA A 19 -4.37 -22.03 27.24
N GLY A 20 -5.29 -21.52 28.10
CA GLY A 20 -6.44 -20.74 27.65
C GLY A 20 -6.13 -19.30 27.23
N ALA A 21 -5.05 -18.72 27.73
CA ALA A 21 -4.64 -17.36 27.39
C ALA A 21 -3.89 -17.24 26.04
N ALA A 22 -3.39 -18.35 25.51
CA ALA A 22 -2.62 -18.37 24.26
C ALA A 22 -3.49 -18.35 22.98
N GLN A 23 -4.82 -18.37 23.08
CA GLN A 23 -5.73 -18.49 21.92
C GLN A 23 -6.55 -17.25 21.57
N ALA A 24 -6.35 -16.15 22.27
CA ALA A 24 -6.99 -14.88 21.90
C ALA A 24 -6.01 -13.98 21.14
N GLN A 25 -5.31 -14.52 20.15
CA GLN A 25 -4.66 -13.67 19.14
C GLN A 25 -5.80 -13.02 18.36
N SER A 26 -6.04 -11.74 18.65
CA SER A 26 -7.08 -10.99 17.95
C SER A 26 -6.82 -11.12 16.44
N LYS A 27 -7.79 -11.68 15.71
CA LYS A 27 -7.76 -11.71 14.27
C LYS A 27 -7.94 -10.29 13.77
N GLU A 28 -6.88 -9.50 13.84
CA GLU A 28 -6.86 -8.09 13.47
C GLU A 28 -5.73 -7.86 12.48
N VAL A 29 -6.00 -7.10 11.43
CA VAL A 29 -5.04 -6.77 10.38
C VAL A 29 -5.21 -5.31 9.98
N THR A 30 -4.11 -4.62 9.72
CA THR A 30 -4.13 -3.29 9.13
C THR A 30 -3.96 -3.40 7.62
N PHE A 31 -4.94 -2.87 6.89
CA PHE A 31 -4.93 -2.80 5.44
C PHE A 31 -4.76 -1.34 5.00
N ALA A 32 -3.66 -1.06 4.31
CA ALA A 32 -3.41 0.26 3.74
C ALA A 32 -4.01 0.36 2.33
N HIS A 33 -4.76 1.44 2.10
CA HIS A 33 -5.31 1.75 0.78
C HIS A 33 -4.96 3.19 0.38
N GLN A 34 -5.08 3.50 -0.90
CA GLN A 34 -4.91 4.84 -1.42
C GLN A 34 -6.27 5.52 -1.63
N ASP A 35 -6.28 6.83 -1.82
CA ASP A 35 -7.49 7.58 -2.16
C ASP A 35 -7.76 7.48 -3.66
N MET A 36 -8.31 6.34 -4.07
CA MET A 36 -8.62 6.02 -5.46
C MET A 36 -10.04 5.46 -5.57
N LEU A 37 -10.72 5.76 -6.68
CA LEU A 37 -12.03 5.18 -7.02
C LEU A 37 -11.81 3.81 -7.67
N VAL A 38 -11.66 2.80 -6.85
CA VAL A 38 -11.41 1.41 -7.26
C VAL A 38 -12.44 0.46 -6.63
N PRO A 39 -12.68 -0.74 -7.19
CA PRO A 39 -13.63 -1.71 -6.64
C PRO A 39 -13.42 -2.05 -5.16
N LEU A 40 -12.18 -1.97 -4.67
CA LEU A 40 -11.86 -2.18 -3.26
C LEU A 40 -12.67 -1.29 -2.32
N ARG A 41 -13.04 -0.05 -2.73
CA ARG A 41 -13.89 0.85 -1.94
C ARG A 41 -15.23 0.22 -1.60
N THR A 42 -15.88 -0.45 -2.54
CA THR A 42 -17.16 -1.14 -2.31
C THR A 42 -17.00 -2.25 -1.26
N VAL A 43 -15.91 -3.01 -1.33
CA VAL A 43 -15.61 -4.08 -0.37
C VAL A 43 -15.38 -3.51 1.04
N MET A 44 -14.67 -2.39 1.15
CA MET A 44 -14.43 -1.69 2.43
C MET A 44 -15.75 -1.25 3.08
N GLU A 45 -16.64 -0.63 2.29
CA GLU A 45 -17.91 -0.11 2.79
C GLU A 45 -18.93 -1.21 3.13
N SER A 46 -18.88 -2.34 2.43
CA SER A 46 -19.83 -3.45 2.66
C SER A 46 -19.53 -4.27 3.91
N GLY A 47 -18.28 -4.27 4.39
CA GLY A 47 -17.80 -5.14 5.45
C GLY A 47 -17.85 -6.63 5.11
N GLU A 48 -17.94 -6.98 3.82
CA GLU A 48 -18.00 -8.38 3.37
C GLU A 48 -16.70 -9.12 3.65
N LEU A 49 -15.57 -8.45 3.55
CA LEU A 49 -14.26 -9.05 3.78
C LEU A 49 -14.10 -9.48 5.24
N GLU A 50 -14.51 -8.64 6.19
CA GLU A 50 -14.53 -8.97 7.61
C GLU A 50 -15.46 -10.12 7.92
N LYS A 51 -16.66 -10.14 7.31
CA LYS A 51 -17.62 -11.24 7.46
C LYS A 51 -17.09 -12.55 6.91
N ALA A 52 -16.46 -12.51 5.74
CA ALA A 52 -15.95 -13.70 5.07
C ALA A 52 -14.72 -14.29 5.77
N THR A 53 -13.86 -13.46 6.32
CA THR A 53 -12.58 -13.89 6.89
C THR A 53 -12.59 -14.04 8.40
N GLY A 54 -13.52 -13.36 9.10
CA GLY A 54 -13.56 -13.25 10.54
C GLY A 54 -12.41 -12.42 11.14
N TYR A 55 -11.72 -11.66 10.31
CA TYR A 55 -10.74 -10.67 10.76
C TYR A 55 -11.42 -9.33 10.99
N LYS A 56 -10.96 -8.58 11.98
CA LYS A 56 -11.20 -7.15 12.09
C LYS A 56 -10.16 -6.46 11.21
N ILE A 57 -10.61 -5.65 10.26
CA ILE A 57 -9.72 -4.93 9.34
C ILE A 57 -9.66 -3.45 9.73
N ASN A 58 -8.46 -2.98 10.04
CA ASN A 58 -8.21 -1.57 10.27
C ASN A 58 -7.80 -0.94 8.94
N TRP A 59 -8.76 -0.35 8.26
CA TRP A 59 -8.53 0.36 7.01
C TRP A 59 -7.78 1.67 7.26
N ARG A 60 -6.62 1.86 6.62
CA ARG A 60 -5.82 3.08 6.73
C ARG A 60 -5.54 3.67 5.37
N MET A 61 -5.94 4.92 5.20
CA MET A 61 -5.69 5.67 3.97
C MET A 61 -4.28 6.26 3.96
N PHE A 62 -3.60 6.12 2.83
CA PHE A 62 -2.29 6.69 2.55
C PHE A 62 -2.33 7.51 1.26
N GLY A 63 -1.51 8.53 1.19
CA GLY A 63 -1.53 9.44 0.05
C GLY A 63 -0.82 8.91 -1.20
N GLY A 64 -0.26 7.70 -1.17
CA GLY A 64 0.37 7.08 -2.33
C GLY A 64 1.12 5.81 -1.99
N GLY A 65 1.42 4.99 -3.00
CA GLY A 65 2.05 3.69 -2.84
C GLY A 65 3.41 3.72 -2.12
N GLY A 66 4.18 4.78 -2.29
CA GLY A 66 5.44 4.93 -1.56
C GLY A 66 5.27 5.04 -0.04
N ASP A 67 4.19 5.66 0.43
CA ASP A 67 3.89 5.75 1.87
C ASP A 67 3.34 4.43 2.41
N VAL A 68 2.54 3.71 1.61
CA VAL A 68 2.11 2.34 1.93
C VAL A 68 3.32 1.43 2.14
N ILE A 69 4.27 1.44 1.21
CA ILE A 69 5.50 0.64 1.30
C ILE A 69 6.31 0.98 2.56
N LYS A 70 6.43 2.26 2.93
CA LYS A 70 7.12 2.66 4.17
C LYS A 70 6.40 2.12 5.42
N ALA A 71 5.07 2.19 5.45
CA ALA A 71 4.28 1.68 6.57
C ALA A 71 4.35 0.14 6.66
N MET A 72 4.48 -0.57 5.55
CA MET A 72 4.76 -2.00 5.54
C MET A 72 6.17 -2.31 6.06
N ALA A 73 7.17 -1.53 5.67
CA ALA A 73 8.54 -1.71 6.14
C ALA A 73 8.70 -1.49 7.64
N SER A 74 7.91 -0.60 8.26
CA SER A 74 7.88 -0.40 9.71
C SER A 74 7.10 -1.48 10.47
N GLY A 75 6.33 -2.34 9.78
CA GLY A 75 5.46 -3.33 10.41
C GLY A 75 4.07 -2.80 10.81
N ASP A 76 3.80 -1.51 10.61
CA ASP A 76 2.51 -0.89 10.96
C ASP A 76 1.34 -1.38 10.08
N VAL A 77 1.67 -1.91 8.90
CA VAL A 77 0.73 -2.39 7.89
C VAL A 77 1.14 -3.78 7.43
N GLN A 78 0.20 -4.72 7.48
CA GLN A 78 0.42 -6.11 7.05
C GLN A 78 -0.02 -6.34 5.60
N ILE A 79 -1.06 -5.66 5.15
CA ILE A 79 -1.58 -5.75 3.77
C ILE A 79 -1.66 -4.33 3.21
N GLY A 80 -1.23 -4.13 1.98
CA GLY A 80 -1.27 -2.80 1.37
C GLY A 80 -1.51 -2.84 -0.12
N GLU A 81 -2.25 -1.84 -0.59
CA GLU A 81 -2.46 -1.55 -1.99
C GLU A 81 -1.39 -0.54 -2.46
N ALA A 82 -0.69 -0.88 -3.52
CA ALA A 82 0.28 0.02 -4.13
C ALA A 82 0.39 -0.23 -5.63
N GLY A 83 0.80 0.77 -6.38
CA GLY A 83 1.08 0.62 -7.80
C GLY A 83 2.29 -0.30 -8.06
N SER A 84 2.40 -0.82 -9.28
CA SER A 84 3.46 -1.74 -9.67
C SER A 84 4.87 -1.18 -9.43
N SER A 85 5.11 0.09 -9.75
CA SER A 85 6.44 0.70 -9.61
C SER A 85 6.94 0.78 -8.17
N PRO A 86 6.18 1.25 -7.17
CA PRO A 86 6.60 1.20 -5.77
C PRO A 86 6.79 -0.23 -5.24
N ILE A 87 5.97 -1.21 -5.67
CA ILE A 87 6.13 -2.61 -5.30
C ILE A 87 7.45 -3.16 -5.82
N VAL A 88 7.74 -2.97 -7.11
CA VAL A 88 9.00 -3.43 -7.72
C VAL A 88 10.21 -2.74 -7.09
N ALA A 89 10.12 -1.44 -6.82
CA ALA A 89 11.20 -0.71 -6.13
C ALA A 89 11.47 -1.27 -4.74
N ALA A 90 10.44 -1.57 -3.95
CA ALA A 90 10.57 -2.15 -2.62
C ALA A 90 11.21 -3.56 -2.68
N ALA A 91 10.74 -4.41 -3.58
CA ALA A 91 11.28 -5.75 -3.77
C ALA A 91 12.75 -5.72 -4.21
N SER A 92 13.12 -4.79 -5.12
CA SER A 92 14.51 -4.63 -5.58
C SER A 92 15.47 -4.14 -4.48
N GLN A 93 14.93 -3.48 -3.45
CA GLN A 93 15.67 -3.05 -2.27
C GLN A 93 15.73 -4.14 -1.18
N GLY A 94 15.22 -5.33 -1.45
CA GLY A 94 15.25 -6.46 -0.52
C GLY A 94 14.19 -6.41 0.57
N GLN A 95 13.15 -5.58 0.43
CA GLN A 95 12.04 -5.59 1.37
C GLN A 95 11.26 -6.90 1.23
N ASP A 96 10.99 -7.56 2.36
CA ASP A 96 10.22 -8.82 2.39
C ASP A 96 8.73 -8.54 2.19
N ILE A 97 8.32 -8.42 0.94
CA ILE A 97 6.93 -8.24 0.52
C ILE A 97 6.53 -9.34 -0.47
N LYS A 98 5.26 -9.68 -0.47
CA LYS A 98 4.68 -10.67 -1.39
C LYS A 98 3.49 -10.05 -2.12
N LEU A 99 3.54 -10.07 -3.45
CA LEU A 99 2.36 -9.78 -4.26
C LEU A 99 1.47 -11.02 -4.28
N PHE A 100 0.24 -10.90 -3.80
CA PHE A 100 -0.72 -12.02 -3.76
C PHE A 100 -1.98 -11.78 -4.60
N TRP A 101 -2.24 -10.54 -4.99
CA TRP A 101 -3.40 -10.17 -5.79
C TRP A 101 -3.12 -8.97 -6.68
N ILE A 102 -3.66 -8.96 -7.91
CA ILE A 102 -3.70 -7.80 -8.81
C ILE A 102 -5.13 -7.25 -8.73
N LEU A 103 -5.28 -6.05 -8.15
CA LEU A 103 -6.57 -5.41 -7.92
C LEU A 103 -7.15 -4.84 -9.20
N ASP A 104 -6.30 -4.28 -10.05
CA ASP A 104 -6.73 -3.54 -11.24
C ASP A 104 -5.62 -3.50 -12.30
N ASP A 105 -6.01 -3.40 -13.56
CA ASP A 105 -5.15 -3.02 -14.67
C ASP A 105 -5.52 -1.60 -15.09
N ILE A 106 -4.72 -0.64 -14.62
CA ILE A 106 -5.02 0.77 -14.75
C ILE A 106 -4.97 1.24 -16.21
N ALA A 107 -4.10 0.64 -17.03
CA ALA A 107 -3.97 0.92 -18.47
C ALA A 107 -4.08 2.41 -18.80
N ASP A 108 -5.09 2.79 -19.58
CA ASP A 108 -5.31 4.15 -20.08
C ASP A 108 -5.79 5.14 -19.00
N ALA A 109 -6.06 4.70 -17.79
CA ALA A 109 -6.46 5.60 -16.69
C ALA A 109 -5.29 6.46 -16.18
N GLU A 110 -4.05 6.06 -16.39
CA GLU A 110 -2.89 6.91 -16.14
C GLU A 110 -2.53 7.71 -17.40
N ALA A 111 -2.66 9.02 -17.34
CA ALA A 111 -2.41 9.92 -18.46
C ALA A 111 -1.67 11.20 -18.03
N LEU A 112 -0.84 11.72 -18.92
CA LEU A 112 -0.28 13.06 -18.79
C LEU A 112 -1.31 14.09 -19.28
N ILE A 113 -1.84 14.86 -18.33
CA ILE A 113 -2.89 15.85 -18.60
C ILE A 113 -2.27 17.23 -18.68
N VAL A 114 -2.64 18.00 -19.69
CA VAL A 114 -2.25 19.39 -19.86
C VAL A 114 -3.48 20.29 -19.97
N ARG A 115 -3.35 21.53 -19.49
CA ARG A 115 -4.41 22.52 -19.62
C ARG A 115 -4.58 22.92 -21.09
N ASN A 116 -5.82 23.04 -21.54
CA ASN A 116 -6.13 23.57 -22.86
C ASN A 116 -5.50 24.95 -23.04
N GLY A 117 -4.92 25.19 -24.23
CA GLY A 117 -4.24 26.44 -24.54
C GLY A 117 -2.88 26.64 -23.86
N SER A 118 -2.33 25.61 -23.20
CA SER A 118 -1.00 25.67 -22.57
C SER A 118 0.18 25.73 -23.56
N GLY A 119 -0.07 25.41 -24.83
CA GLY A 119 0.97 25.25 -25.87
C GLY A 119 1.80 23.98 -25.71
N ILE A 120 1.39 23.05 -24.85
CA ILE A 120 2.03 21.73 -24.68
C ILE A 120 1.23 20.74 -25.51
N ASN A 121 1.82 20.23 -26.58
CA ASN A 121 1.21 19.27 -27.51
C ASN A 121 1.97 17.95 -27.56
N SER A 122 3.17 17.93 -27.00
CA SER A 122 4.04 16.75 -26.95
C SER A 122 4.87 16.74 -25.67
N VAL A 123 5.47 15.60 -25.38
CA VAL A 123 6.40 15.45 -24.23
C VAL A 123 7.62 16.38 -24.38
N LYS A 124 8.04 16.71 -25.60
CA LYS A 124 9.18 17.62 -25.89
C LYS A 124 8.91 19.04 -25.42
N ASP A 125 7.64 19.45 -25.37
CA ASP A 125 7.22 20.78 -24.92
C ASP A 125 7.29 20.96 -23.40
N LEU A 126 7.57 19.88 -22.65
CA LEU A 126 7.73 19.90 -21.21
C LEU A 126 9.01 20.60 -20.75
N LYS A 127 9.99 20.78 -21.64
CA LYS A 127 11.26 21.48 -21.30
C LYS A 127 10.96 22.87 -20.72
N GLY A 128 11.49 23.14 -19.53
CA GLY A 128 11.26 24.38 -18.77
C GLY A 128 9.89 24.50 -18.10
N LYS A 129 9.03 23.48 -18.22
CA LYS A 129 7.69 23.48 -17.63
C LYS A 129 7.70 22.84 -16.24
N LYS A 130 6.62 23.12 -15.48
CA LYS A 130 6.33 22.46 -14.20
C LYS A 130 5.37 21.31 -14.44
N VAL A 131 5.73 20.13 -13.95
CA VAL A 131 4.91 18.92 -14.02
C VAL A 131 4.72 18.37 -12.61
N ALA A 132 3.47 18.19 -12.19
CA ALA A 132 3.13 17.64 -10.89
C ALA A 132 2.86 16.14 -11.01
N THR A 133 3.45 15.35 -10.12
CA THR A 133 3.19 13.92 -9.98
C THR A 133 3.54 13.46 -8.57
N PRO A 134 2.84 12.49 -7.97
CA PRO A 134 3.28 11.89 -6.71
C PRO A 134 4.59 11.13 -6.93
N PHE A 135 5.62 11.42 -6.15
CA PHE A 135 6.87 10.67 -6.25
C PHE A 135 6.71 9.25 -5.74
N VAL A 136 7.52 8.34 -6.26
CA VAL A 136 7.44 6.89 -5.97
C VAL A 136 6.04 6.34 -6.28
N SER A 137 5.53 6.67 -7.47
CA SER A 137 4.26 6.17 -8.01
C SER A 137 4.45 5.65 -9.43
N THR A 138 3.47 4.92 -9.95
CA THR A 138 3.42 4.51 -11.36
C THR A 138 3.44 5.71 -12.30
N ALA A 139 2.66 6.74 -12.02
CA ALA A 139 2.63 7.99 -12.81
C ALA A 139 4.01 8.68 -12.86
N HIS A 140 4.75 8.71 -11.74
CA HIS A 140 6.12 9.24 -11.73
C HIS A 140 7.05 8.40 -12.62
N TYR A 141 6.97 7.08 -12.50
CA TYR A 141 7.77 6.18 -13.33
C TYR A 141 7.46 6.38 -14.81
N GLN A 142 6.19 6.42 -15.19
CA GLN A 142 5.76 6.62 -16.58
C GLN A 142 6.22 7.98 -17.13
N LEU A 143 6.12 9.06 -16.35
CA LEU A 143 6.63 10.36 -16.73
C LEU A 143 8.14 10.31 -17.04
N MET A 144 8.93 9.69 -16.17
CA MET A 144 10.37 9.55 -16.36
C MET A 144 10.69 8.68 -17.57
N ALA A 145 9.95 7.60 -17.76
CA ALA A 145 10.13 6.68 -18.89
C ALA A 145 9.81 7.35 -20.21
N VAL A 146 8.69 8.04 -20.33
CA VAL A 146 8.30 8.72 -21.59
C VAL A 146 9.25 9.87 -21.93
N MET A 147 9.68 10.66 -20.93
CA MET A 147 10.70 11.71 -21.17
C MET A 147 11.98 11.09 -21.72
N LYS A 148 12.46 9.98 -21.15
CA LYS A 148 13.64 9.27 -21.62
C LYS A 148 13.46 8.76 -23.06
N THR A 149 12.33 8.16 -23.38
CA THR A 149 12.02 7.64 -24.71
C THR A 149 11.96 8.76 -25.76
N GLU A 150 11.39 9.90 -25.40
CA GLU A 150 11.28 11.07 -26.28
C GLU A 150 12.55 11.95 -26.31
N GLY A 151 13.61 11.54 -25.61
CA GLY A 151 14.88 12.28 -25.56
C GLY A 151 14.80 13.60 -24.80
N VAL A 152 13.86 13.74 -23.86
CA VAL A 152 13.73 14.91 -22.99
C VAL A 152 14.58 14.72 -21.75
N ASP A 153 15.55 15.61 -21.53
CA ASP A 153 16.33 15.59 -20.28
C ASP A 153 15.43 15.98 -19.09
N ALA A 154 15.24 15.06 -18.17
CA ALA A 154 14.43 15.27 -16.99
C ALA A 154 14.94 16.43 -16.11
N LYS A 155 16.23 16.76 -16.14
CA LYS A 155 16.79 17.93 -15.45
C LYS A 155 16.28 19.26 -16.02
N GLY A 156 15.83 19.24 -17.26
CA GLY A 156 15.24 20.40 -17.92
C GLY A 156 13.74 20.59 -17.62
N VAL A 157 13.13 19.70 -16.87
CA VAL A 157 11.71 19.74 -16.50
C VAL A 157 11.60 19.89 -14.98
N ASN A 158 10.79 20.83 -14.50
CA ASN A 158 10.59 21.00 -13.07
C ASN A 158 9.51 20.02 -12.57
N VAL A 159 9.92 18.79 -12.25
CA VAL A 159 9.02 17.76 -11.71
C VAL A 159 8.81 17.99 -10.22
N MET A 160 7.56 18.19 -9.83
CA MET A 160 7.15 18.51 -8.46
C MET A 160 6.43 17.32 -7.83
N ASN A 161 6.80 17.00 -6.57
CA ASN A 161 6.09 16.01 -5.78
C ASN A 161 4.77 16.59 -5.29
N MET A 162 3.70 16.31 -6.01
CA MET A 162 2.35 16.76 -5.66
C MET A 162 1.36 15.61 -5.83
N ARG A 163 0.41 15.52 -4.93
CA ARG A 163 -0.72 14.61 -4.99
C ARG A 163 -1.92 15.31 -5.63
N PRO A 164 -2.86 14.58 -6.20
CA PRO A 164 -4.18 15.14 -6.52
C PRO A 164 -4.80 15.81 -5.29
N PRO A 165 -5.60 16.87 -5.46
CA PRO A 165 -6.28 17.54 -4.36
C PRO A 165 -7.32 16.64 -3.69
#